data_834e478e57cccb83dca6fb696d980d0f
#
_entry.id   834e478e57cccb83dca6fb696d980d0f
#
_cell.length_a   1.000
_cell.length_b   1.000
_cell.length_c   1.000
_cell.angle_alpha   90.00
_cell.angle_beta   90.00
_cell.angle_gamma   90.00
#
_symmetry.space_group_name_H-M   'P 1'
#
loop_
_entity.id
_entity.type
_entity.pdbx_description
1 polymer ?
#
loop_
_entity_poly.entity_id
_entity_poly.type
_entity_poly.pdbx_seq_one_letter_code
_entity_poly.pdbx_strand_id
1 'polypeptide(L)'
;MICPVCRFGNFPGDDTCANCGADLWDSDTPQPATSFRGRLLGMHLDELGAPAPELIDAGAGVDDAIAHMQAEGIDCLLVTDGGALVGIFTDRDAILKVAGRPSAGLTIGDVMTADPVILRSGDPVAVAIHKMAVGGFRHVPIVDRGEATGVVSARDVFRHLAAGLG
;
A
#
# COMPACT_ATOMS: atom_id res chain seq x y z
N MET A 1 14.46 11.01 19.97
CA MET A 1 15.08 10.17 18.92
C MET A 1 14.29 10.32 17.62
N ILE A 2 14.93 10.48 16.47
CA ILE A 2 14.22 10.59 15.18
C ILE A 2 14.21 9.22 14.50
N CYS A 3 13.02 8.77 14.10
CA CYS A 3 12.88 7.50 13.39
C CYS A 3 13.63 7.56 12.05
N PRO A 4 14.52 6.61 11.75
CA PRO A 4 15.27 6.59 10.50
C PRO A 4 14.38 6.28 9.28
N VAL A 5 13.20 5.69 9.51
CA VAL A 5 12.28 5.26 8.46
C VAL A 5 11.31 6.37 8.06
N CYS A 6 10.59 6.97 9.03
CA CYS A 6 9.53 7.95 8.75
C CYS A 6 9.82 9.36 9.27
N ARG A 7 11.00 9.57 9.90
CA ARG A 7 11.46 10.83 10.50
C ARG A 7 10.56 11.38 11.60
N PHE A 8 9.67 10.58 12.14
CA PHE A 8 8.87 10.97 13.31
C PHE A 8 9.74 11.10 14.54
N GLY A 9 9.48 12.13 15.37
CA GLY A 9 10.16 12.35 16.65
C GLY A 9 9.59 11.42 17.72
N ASN A 10 10.40 10.49 18.21
CA ASN A 10 10.07 9.58 19.31
C ASN A 10 10.77 10.00 20.58
N PHE A 11 10.30 9.52 21.75
CA PHE A 11 10.99 9.74 23.01
C PHE A 11 12.32 8.97 23.04
N PRO A 12 13.36 9.51 23.69
CA PRO A 12 14.59 8.77 23.91
C PRO A 12 14.30 7.49 24.72
N GLY A 13 14.69 6.33 24.17
CA GLY A 13 14.48 5.04 24.78
C GLY A 13 13.24 4.26 24.30
N ASP A 14 12.47 4.82 23.35
CA ASP A 14 11.44 4.04 22.67
C ASP A 14 12.07 2.93 21.83
N ASP A 15 11.60 1.70 21.98
CA ASP A 15 12.09 0.55 21.22
C ASP A 15 11.51 0.51 19.80
N THR A 16 10.35 1.12 19.60
CA THR A 16 9.64 1.15 18.32
C THR A 16 9.09 2.55 18.03
N CYS A 17 9.05 2.92 16.75
CA CYS A 17 8.51 4.20 16.33
C CYS A 17 6.99 4.27 16.53
N ALA A 18 6.53 5.28 17.27
CA ALA A 18 5.11 5.49 17.53
C ALA A 18 4.26 5.74 16.26
N ASN A 19 4.89 6.23 15.19
CA ASN A 19 4.19 6.51 13.93
C ASN A 19 4.15 5.31 12.98
N CYS A 20 5.30 4.66 12.72
CA CYS A 20 5.39 3.59 11.71
C CYS A 20 5.68 2.21 12.29
N GLY A 21 5.91 2.09 13.59
CA GLY A 21 6.22 0.83 14.25
C GLY A 21 7.62 0.26 13.95
N ALA A 22 8.46 1.01 13.22
CA ALA A 22 9.82 0.55 12.93
C ALA A 22 10.62 0.41 14.22
N ASP A 23 11.48 -0.61 14.27
CA ASP A 23 12.41 -0.85 15.35
C ASP A 23 13.44 0.30 15.43
N LEU A 24 13.65 0.84 16.62
CA LEU A 24 14.57 1.95 16.88
C LEU A 24 15.87 1.52 17.57
N TRP A 25 16.03 0.25 17.89
CA TRP A 25 17.20 -0.27 18.62
C TRP A 25 18.55 0.05 17.93
N ASP A 26 18.56 0.02 16.60
CA ASP A 26 19.74 0.30 15.77
C ASP A 26 19.70 1.67 15.10
N SER A 27 18.82 2.57 15.55
CA SER A 27 18.61 3.87 14.87
C SER A 27 19.83 4.80 14.92
N ASP A 28 20.70 4.62 15.91
CA ASP A 28 21.90 5.42 16.08
C ASP A 28 23.11 4.88 15.28
N THR A 29 22.97 3.70 14.66
CA THR A 29 24.03 3.12 13.86
C THR A 29 23.97 3.69 12.43
N PRO A 30 24.96 4.47 11.98
CA PRO A 30 24.99 4.97 10.61
C PRO A 30 24.99 3.83 9.60
N GLN A 31 24.02 3.81 8.68
CA GLN A 31 23.95 2.83 7.61
C GLN A 31 24.61 3.41 6.37
N PRO A 32 25.62 2.74 5.76
CA PRO A 32 26.17 3.19 4.50
C PRO A 32 25.08 3.28 3.42
N ALA A 33 24.99 4.40 2.72
CA ALA A 33 24.01 4.60 1.65
C ALA A 33 24.10 3.54 0.53
N THR A 34 25.29 2.93 0.38
CA THR A 34 25.57 1.85 -0.56
C THR A 34 25.09 0.48 -0.10
N SER A 35 24.78 0.30 1.20
CA SER A 35 24.21 -0.95 1.69
C SER A 35 22.78 -1.12 1.19
N PHE A 36 22.32 -2.37 1.07
CA PHE A 36 20.91 -2.67 0.73
C PHE A 36 19.94 -1.94 1.66
N ARG A 37 20.19 -2.01 2.98
CA ARG A 37 19.38 -1.32 4.00
C ARG A 37 19.44 0.19 3.82
N GLY A 38 20.62 0.77 3.56
CA GLY A 38 20.77 2.20 3.36
C GLY A 38 20.04 2.71 2.12
N ARG A 39 20.09 1.98 1.01
CA ARG A 39 19.30 2.30 -0.20
C ARG A 39 17.80 2.22 0.07
N LEU A 40 17.34 1.17 0.74
CA LEU A 40 15.94 1.00 1.07
C LEU A 40 15.40 2.14 1.96
N LEU A 41 16.20 2.59 2.93
CA LEU A 41 15.82 3.68 3.83
C LEU A 41 15.81 5.06 3.14
N GLY A 42 16.59 5.21 2.07
CA GLY A 42 16.68 6.45 1.29
C GLY A 42 15.68 6.53 0.12
N MET A 43 15.01 5.43 -0.22
CA MET A 43 14.11 5.34 -1.37
C MET A 43 12.70 5.80 -1.01
N HIS A 44 12.08 6.59 -1.89
CA HIS A 44 10.70 7.08 -1.74
C HIS A 44 9.74 6.37 -2.71
N LEU A 45 8.43 6.42 -2.40
CA LEU A 45 7.40 5.69 -3.16
C LEU A 45 7.24 6.21 -4.59
N ASP A 46 7.48 7.49 -4.84
CA ASP A 46 7.48 8.09 -6.18
C ASP A 46 8.55 7.50 -7.11
N GLU A 47 9.66 7.01 -6.54
CA GLU A 47 10.73 6.35 -7.30
C GLU A 47 10.35 4.95 -7.82
N LEU A 48 9.31 4.33 -7.26
CA LEU A 48 8.82 3.02 -7.70
C LEU A 48 8.05 3.07 -9.02
N GLY A 49 7.64 4.27 -9.47
CA GLY A 49 6.87 4.43 -10.70
C GLY A 49 5.50 3.71 -10.62
N ALA A 50 4.79 3.89 -9.50
CA ALA A 50 3.48 3.29 -9.31
C ALA A 50 2.54 3.63 -10.47
N PRO A 51 1.82 2.65 -11.03
CA PRO A 51 0.84 2.93 -12.09
C PRO A 51 -0.30 3.80 -11.56
N ALA A 52 -0.97 4.51 -12.48
CA ALA A 52 -2.22 5.19 -12.15
C ALA A 52 -3.22 4.19 -11.56
N PRO A 53 -3.96 4.57 -10.52
CA PRO A 53 -4.90 3.65 -9.88
C PRO A 53 -6.11 3.42 -10.77
N GLU A 54 -6.58 2.18 -10.84
CA GLU A 54 -7.89 1.88 -11.39
C GLU A 54 -8.94 2.14 -10.31
N LEU A 55 -9.91 3.01 -10.63
CA LEU A 55 -10.96 3.44 -9.72
C LEU A 55 -12.27 2.75 -10.06
N ILE A 56 -13.05 2.41 -9.02
CA ILE A 56 -14.39 1.88 -9.16
C ILE A 56 -15.32 2.53 -8.13
N ASP A 57 -16.58 2.74 -8.50
CA ASP A 57 -17.60 3.25 -7.58
C ASP A 57 -18.03 2.15 -6.58
N ALA A 58 -18.27 2.53 -5.33
CA ALA A 58 -18.71 1.60 -4.28
C ALA A 58 -20.05 0.90 -4.61
N GLY A 59 -20.91 1.55 -5.40
CA GLY A 59 -22.18 0.99 -5.88
C GLY A 59 -22.06 0.06 -7.08
N ALA A 60 -20.87 -0.09 -7.69
CA ALA A 60 -20.67 -0.98 -8.82
C ALA A 60 -20.88 -2.45 -8.44
N GLY A 61 -21.35 -3.24 -9.39
CA GLY A 61 -21.55 -4.68 -9.20
C GLY A 61 -20.24 -5.44 -9.04
N VAL A 62 -20.22 -6.40 -8.14
CA VAL A 62 -19.01 -7.21 -7.86
C VAL A 62 -18.58 -8.01 -9.08
N ASP A 63 -19.54 -8.58 -9.84
CA ASP A 63 -19.24 -9.39 -11.03
C ASP A 63 -18.58 -8.55 -12.13
N ASP A 64 -19.02 -7.31 -12.33
CA ASP A 64 -18.45 -6.37 -13.29
C ASP A 64 -17.02 -5.97 -12.89
N ALA A 65 -16.81 -5.73 -11.60
CA ALA A 65 -15.49 -5.41 -11.06
C ALA A 65 -14.50 -6.56 -11.26
N ILE A 66 -14.90 -7.79 -10.97
CA ILE A 66 -14.05 -8.98 -11.18
C ILE A 66 -13.74 -9.17 -12.65
N ALA A 67 -14.75 -9.01 -13.54
CA ALA A 67 -14.54 -9.10 -14.99
C ALA A 67 -13.55 -8.02 -15.48
N HIS A 68 -13.66 -6.79 -14.98
CA HIS A 68 -12.73 -5.71 -15.28
C HIS A 68 -11.30 -6.05 -14.83
N MET A 69 -11.13 -6.50 -13.59
CA MET A 69 -9.82 -6.90 -13.06
C MET A 69 -9.17 -8.00 -13.92
N GLN A 70 -9.97 -8.98 -14.38
CA GLN A 70 -9.48 -10.06 -15.24
C GLN A 70 -9.10 -9.57 -16.64
N ALA A 71 -9.90 -8.68 -17.24
CA ALA A 71 -9.67 -8.14 -18.56
C ALA A 71 -8.39 -7.29 -18.63
N GLU A 72 -8.18 -6.46 -17.60
CA GLU A 72 -7.02 -5.56 -17.49
C GLU A 72 -5.79 -6.23 -16.85
N GLY A 73 -5.94 -7.44 -16.32
CA GLY A 73 -4.84 -8.18 -15.66
C GLY A 73 -4.35 -7.49 -14.38
N ILE A 74 -5.24 -6.82 -13.67
CA ILE A 74 -4.96 -6.11 -12.42
C ILE A 74 -5.48 -6.91 -11.21
N ASP A 75 -4.84 -6.73 -10.08
CA ASP A 75 -5.16 -7.44 -8.84
C ASP A 75 -5.73 -6.53 -7.73
N CYS A 76 -5.99 -5.25 -8.07
CA CYS A 76 -6.47 -4.26 -7.12
C CYS A 76 -7.27 -3.15 -7.82
N LEU A 77 -8.39 -2.75 -7.20
CA LEU A 77 -9.18 -1.57 -7.54
C LEU A 77 -9.28 -0.66 -6.31
N LEU A 78 -9.15 0.64 -6.49
CA LEU A 78 -9.46 1.62 -5.45
C LEU A 78 -10.95 1.97 -5.52
N VAL A 79 -11.62 1.90 -4.38
CA VAL A 79 -13.06 2.12 -4.31
C VAL A 79 -13.34 3.55 -3.89
N THR A 80 -14.17 4.23 -4.67
CA THR A 80 -14.59 5.62 -4.42
C THR A 80 -16.09 5.71 -4.18
N ASP A 81 -16.47 6.70 -3.37
CA ASP A 81 -17.86 7.14 -3.21
C ASP A 81 -17.89 8.66 -3.28
N GLY A 82 -18.68 9.21 -4.20
CA GLY A 82 -18.72 10.65 -4.45
C GLY A 82 -17.36 11.27 -4.79
N GLY A 83 -16.44 10.47 -5.36
CA GLY A 83 -15.07 10.89 -5.70
C GLY A 83 -14.05 10.77 -4.56
N ALA A 84 -14.48 10.45 -3.34
CA ALA A 84 -13.59 10.20 -2.21
C ALA A 84 -13.16 8.74 -2.17
N LEU A 85 -11.89 8.47 -1.85
CA LEU A 85 -11.41 7.11 -1.61
C LEU A 85 -12.04 6.56 -0.32
N VAL A 86 -12.80 5.48 -0.41
CA VAL A 86 -13.49 4.84 0.73
C VAL A 86 -13.02 3.43 1.00
N GLY A 87 -12.35 2.79 0.03
CA GLY A 87 -11.96 1.39 0.18
C GLY A 87 -10.96 0.92 -0.86
N ILE A 88 -10.64 -0.35 -0.75
CA ILE A 88 -9.84 -1.11 -1.70
C ILE A 88 -10.49 -2.48 -1.91
N PHE A 89 -10.51 -2.95 -3.16
CA PHE A 89 -10.98 -4.28 -3.51
C PHE A 89 -9.87 -5.02 -4.26
N THR A 90 -9.52 -6.22 -3.81
CA THR A 90 -8.39 -6.98 -4.32
C THR A 90 -8.80 -8.38 -4.75
N ASP A 91 -7.91 -9.08 -5.47
CA ASP A 91 -8.04 -10.51 -5.80
C ASP A 91 -8.33 -11.36 -4.56
N ARG A 92 -7.69 -11.01 -3.43
CA ARG A 92 -7.91 -11.67 -2.14
C ARG A 92 -9.34 -11.46 -1.61
N ASP A 93 -9.89 -10.25 -1.73
CA ASP A 93 -11.27 -9.97 -1.32
C ASP A 93 -12.25 -10.76 -2.19
N ALA A 94 -12.02 -10.82 -3.51
CA ALA A 94 -12.82 -11.62 -4.42
C ALA A 94 -12.84 -13.10 -4.01
N ILE A 95 -11.68 -13.67 -3.68
CA ILE A 95 -11.58 -15.07 -3.26
C ILE A 95 -12.23 -15.30 -1.90
N LEU A 96 -11.96 -14.46 -0.90
CA LEU A 96 -12.38 -14.72 0.48
C LEU A 96 -13.84 -14.32 0.76
N LYS A 97 -14.34 -13.28 0.08
CA LYS A 97 -15.64 -12.70 0.38
C LYS A 97 -16.71 -13.03 -0.66
N VAL A 98 -16.32 -13.33 -1.92
CA VAL A 98 -17.24 -13.54 -3.05
C VAL A 98 -17.25 -14.98 -3.53
N ALA A 99 -16.09 -15.63 -3.71
CA ALA A 99 -16.04 -16.96 -4.30
C ALA A 99 -16.88 -17.97 -3.53
N GLY A 100 -17.70 -18.74 -4.29
CA GLY A 100 -18.58 -19.76 -3.74
C GLY A 100 -19.88 -19.22 -3.10
N ARG A 101 -20.18 -17.93 -3.27
CA ARG A 101 -21.42 -17.30 -2.80
C ARG A 101 -22.20 -16.70 -3.99
N PRO A 102 -23.53 -16.56 -3.89
CA PRO A 102 -24.28 -15.78 -4.87
C PRO A 102 -23.79 -14.33 -4.86
N SER A 103 -23.33 -13.84 -6.00
CA SER A 103 -22.84 -12.47 -6.16
C SER A 103 -23.90 -11.51 -6.71
N ALA A 104 -25.03 -12.05 -7.20
CA ALA A 104 -26.10 -11.25 -7.77
C ALA A 104 -26.64 -10.21 -6.76
N GLY A 105 -26.51 -8.94 -7.12
CA GLY A 105 -26.93 -7.81 -6.29
C GLY A 105 -25.93 -7.34 -5.24
N LEU A 106 -24.76 -7.99 -5.12
CA LEU A 106 -23.68 -7.47 -4.28
C LEU A 106 -22.96 -6.30 -4.97
N THR A 107 -22.72 -5.26 -4.20
CA THR A 107 -21.89 -4.13 -4.62
C THR A 107 -20.47 -4.26 -4.10
N ILE A 108 -19.56 -3.51 -4.69
CA ILE A 108 -18.18 -3.43 -4.22
C ILE A 108 -18.12 -2.90 -2.78
N GLY A 109 -18.99 -1.95 -2.43
CA GLY A 109 -19.10 -1.43 -1.06
C GLY A 109 -19.39 -2.50 -0.02
N ASP A 110 -20.12 -3.58 -0.39
CA ASP A 110 -20.46 -4.68 0.53
C ASP A 110 -19.25 -5.61 0.82
N VAL A 111 -18.27 -5.66 -0.09
CA VAL A 111 -17.17 -6.65 -0.05
C VAL A 111 -15.79 -6.04 -0.01
N MET A 112 -15.63 -4.74 -0.21
CA MET A 112 -14.35 -4.05 -0.15
C MET A 112 -13.71 -4.16 1.25
N THR A 113 -12.45 -3.82 1.34
CA THR A 113 -11.79 -3.47 2.59
C THR A 113 -11.90 -1.95 2.74
N ALA A 114 -12.72 -1.50 3.70
CA ALA A 114 -12.93 -0.08 3.98
C ALA A 114 -11.72 0.53 4.69
N ASP A 115 -11.59 1.86 4.60
CA ASP A 115 -10.55 2.66 5.26
C ASP A 115 -9.14 2.05 5.11
N PRO A 116 -8.65 1.87 3.87
CA PRO A 116 -7.34 1.28 3.66
C PRO A 116 -6.24 2.17 4.23
N VAL A 117 -5.15 1.54 4.66
CA VAL A 117 -3.93 2.29 4.99
C VAL A 117 -3.45 2.98 3.72
N ILE A 118 -3.30 4.30 3.77
CA ILE A 118 -2.79 5.13 2.68
C ILE A 118 -1.40 5.67 3.02
N LEU A 119 -0.60 5.93 1.99
CA LEU A 119 0.68 6.61 2.06
C LEU A 119 0.73 7.76 1.06
N ARG A 120 1.76 8.58 1.15
CA ARG A 120 2.04 9.68 0.20
C ARG A 120 3.19 9.30 -0.71
N SER A 121 3.26 9.89 -1.89
CA SER A 121 4.34 9.66 -2.85
C SER A 121 5.74 9.91 -2.25
N GLY A 122 5.88 10.89 -1.39
CA GLY A 122 7.13 11.20 -0.70
C GLY A 122 7.43 10.34 0.54
N ASP A 123 6.59 9.36 0.89
CA ASP A 123 6.89 8.48 2.02
C ASP A 123 7.98 7.46 1.65
N PRO A 124 8.83 7.06 2.62
CA PRO A 124 9.86 6.05 2.37
C PRO A 124 9.27 4.68 2.01
N VAL A 125 9.87 3.98 1.06
CA VAL A 125 9.49 2.61 0.68
C VAL A 125 9.52 1.66 1.89
N ALA A 126 10.46 1.87 2.81
CA ALA A 126 10.55 1.08 4.04
C ALA A 126 9.27 1.19 4.91
N VAL A 127 8.58 2.33 4.90
CA VAL A 127 7.28 2.49 5.59
C VAL A 127 6.22 1.61 4.94
N ALA A 128 6.14 1.60 3.61
CA ALA A 128 5.19 0.74 2.90
C ALA A 128 5.43 -0.74 3.21
N ILE A 129 6.68 -1.19 3.15
CA ILE A 129 7.06 -2.56 3.49
C ILE A 129 6.62 -2.91 4.92
N HIS A 130 6.92 -2.04 5.87
CA HIS A 130 6.55 -2.26 7.27
C HIS A 130 5.03 -2.34 7.45
N LYS A 131 4.27 -1.39 6.86
CA LYS A 131 2.80 -1.40 6.91
C LYS A 131 2.20 -2.65 6.29
N MET A 132 2.72 -3.09 5.14
CA MET A 132 2.29 -4.34 4.49
C MET A 132 2.58 -5.56 5.35
N ALA A 133 3.77 -5.63 5.96
CA ALA A 133 4.17 -6.77 6.80
C ALA A 133 3.32 -6.88 8.06
N VAL A 134 3.08 -5.77 8.76
CA VAL A 134 2.27 -5.75 10.00
C VAL A 134 0.79 -5.93 9.70
N GLY A 135 0.28 -5.26 8.65
CA GLY A 135 -1.14 -5.28 8.29
C GLY A 135 -1.57 -6.52 7.50
N GLY A 136 -0.63 -7.31 6.97
CA GLY A 136 -0.93 -8.50 6.16
C GLY A 136 -1.58 -8.21 4.82
N PHE A 137 -1.48 -6.97 4.31
CA PHE A 137 -1.95 -6.55 2.99
C PHE A 137 -0.79 -6.37 2.02
N ARG A 138 -1.08 -6.41 0.71
CA ARG A 138 -0.06 -6.36 -0.35
C ARG A 138 -0.14 -5.12 -1.22
N HIS A 139 -1.15 -4.29 -1.03
CA HIS A 139 -1.42 -3.09 -1.81
C HIS A 139 -1.61 -1.90 -0.86
N VAL A 140 -1.01 -0.77 -1.21
CA VAL A 140 -1.15 0.49 -0.46
C VAL A 140 -1.49 1.60 -1.45
N PRO A 141 -2.66 2.22 -1.31
CA PRO A 141 -3.00 3.41 -2.08
C PRO A 141 -2.06 4.56 -1.75
N ILE A 142 -1.63 5.28 -2.78
CA ILE A 142 -0.91 6.53 -2.68
C ILE A 142 -1.90 7.67 -2.84
N VAL A 143 -1.96 8.54 -1.83
CA VAL A 143 -2.91 9.67 -1.80
C VAL A 143 -2.14 10.95 -1.56
N ASP A 144 -2.14 11.84 -2.55
CA ASP A 144 -1.54 13.17 -2.45
C ASP A 144 -2.63 14.23 -2.60
N ARG A 145 -2.64 15.19 -1.68
CA ARG A 145 -3.60 16.31 -1.68
C ARG A 145 -5.08 15.88 -1.68
N GLY A 146 -5.36 14.69 -1.15
CA GLY A 146 -6.73 14.14 -1.09
C GLY A 146 -7.15 13.32 -2.30
N GLU A 147 -6.29 13.18 -3.30
CA GLU A 147 -6.55 12.39 -4.50
C GLU A 147 -5.69 11.12 -4.53
N ALA A 148 -6.27 10.01 -4.96
CA ALA A 148 -5.54 8.78 -5.16
C ALA A 148 -4.69 8.89 -6.44
N THR A 149 -3.37 8.90 -6.30
CA THR A 149 -2.42 9.12 -7.39
C THR A 149 -1.75 7.83 -7.86
N GLY A 150 -1.85 6.75 -7.09
CA GLY A 150 -1.25 5.47 -7.44
C GLY A 150 -1.61 4.36 -6.45
N VAL A 151 -1.16 3.16 -6.77
CA VAL A 151 -1.15 2.01 -5.85
C VAL A 151 0.22 1.37 -5.90
N VAL A 152 0.85 1.20 -4.75
CA VAL A 152 2.09 0.43 -4.63
C VAL A 152 1.77 -0.97 -4.13
N SER A 153 2.23 -1.99 -4.84
CA SER A 153 2.12 -3.37 -4.41
C SER A 153 3.45 -3.92 -3.86
N ALA A 154 3.36 -4.98 -3.07
CA ALA A 154 4.54 -5.72 -2.62
C ALA A 154 5.38 -6.24 -3.81
N ARG A 155 4.73 -6.55 -4.95
CA ARG A 155 5.39 -6.96 -6.20
C ARG A 155 6.22 -5.83 -6.80
N ASP A 156 5.70 -4.58 -6.78
CA ASP A 156 6.42 -3.42 -7.33
C ASP A 156 7.67 -3.14 -6.51
N VAL A 157 7.55 -3.17 -5.19
CA VAL A 157 8.68 -3.06 -4.27
C VAL A 157 9.72 -4.15 -4.57
N PHE A 158 9.29 -5.41 -4.67
CA PHE A 158 10.20 -6.52 -4.96
C PHE A 158 10.89 -6.37 -6.31
N ARG A 159 10.15 -6.00 -7.36
CA ARG A 159 10.69 -5.78 -8.71
C ARG A 159 11.75 -4.68 -8.72
N HIS A 160 11.47 -3.57 -8.06
CA HIS A 160 12.40 -2.45 -7.97
C HIS A 160 13.69 -2.82 -7.22
N LEU A 161 13.55 -3.52 -6.09
CA LEU A 161 14.70 -4.00 -5.31
C LEU A 161 15.54 -5.00 -6.08
N ALA A 162 14.90 -5.92 -6.82
CA ALA A 162 15.60 -6.91 -7.65
C ALA A 162 16.39 -6.25 -8.79
N ALA A 163 15.86 -5.20 -9.41
CA ALA A 163 16.55 -4.45 -10.45
C ALA A 163 17.82 -3.73 -9.94
N GLY A 164 17.86 -3.34 -8.67
CA GLY A 164 18.99 -2.69 -8.04
C GLY A 164 20.07 -3.65 -7.50
N LEU A 165 19.91 -4.96 -7.64
CA LEU A 165 20.85 -6.00 -7.22
C LEU A 165 21.76 -6.49 -8.36
N GLY A 166 21.58 -5.99 -9.60
CA GLY A 166 22.35 -6.34 -10.80
C GLY A 166 23.58 -5.48 -11.01
#